data_ae9ceecb369730ef193c42ebc10c16f6
#
_entry.id   ae9ceecb369730ef193c42ebc10c16f6
#
_cell.length_a   1.000
_cell.length_b   1.000
_cell.length_c   1.000
_cell.angle_alpha   90.00
_cell.angle_beta   90.00
_cell.angle_gamma   90.00
#
_symmetry.space_group_name_H-M   'P 1'
#
loop_
_entity.id
_entity.type
_entity.pdbx_description
1 polymer ?
#
loop_
_entity_poly.entity_id
_entity_poly.type
_entity_poly.pdbx_seq_one_letter_code
_entity_poly.pdbx_strand_id
1 'polypeptide(L)'
;MTAFPRMPVLYVLLAIAAGLAAGPVRAQSAVADGQKLAFDRGKGNCLTCHVIKGGNLPGTIGPELKDIKSKYPDRNELVAIIFDETKRNPQTMMPPFGRNRILTEQEISAIVDFLQTL
;
A
#
# COMPACT_ATOMS: atom_id res chain seq x y z
N MET A 1 31.64 -29.84 -48.51
CA MET A 1 31.58 -30.39 -47.15
C MET A 1 31.85 -29.23 -46.19
N THR A 2 30.79 -28.62 -45.68
CA THR A 2 30.84 -27.45 -44.77
C THR A 2 30.61 -27.96 -43.34
N ALA A 3 31.64 -27.87 -42.50
CA ALA A 3 31.58 -28.25 -41.11
C ALA A 3 30.87 -27.17 -40.31
N PHE A 4 29.74 -27.48 -39.68
CA PHE A 4 29.10 -26.59 -38.68
C PHE A 4 29.86 -26.66 -37.36
N PRO A 5 30.21 -25.52 -36.73
CA PRO A 5 30.84 -25.54 -35.43
C PRO A 5 29.81 -26.01 -34.35
N ARG A 6 30.18 -27.06 -33.62
CA ARG A 6 29.44 -27.53 -32.44
C ARG A 6 29.61 -26.48 -31.35
N MET A 7 28.56 -25.68 -31.09
CA MET A 7 28.51 -24.82 -29.91
C MET A 7 28.36 -25.70 -28.65
N PRO A 8 29.20 -25.49 -27.62
CA PRO A 8 29.11 -26.29 -26.40
C PRO A 8 27.83 -25.97 -25.64
N VAL A 9 27.14 -27.02 -25.24
CA VAL A 9 25.84 -27.03 -24.50
C VAL A 9 25.91 -26.22 -23.18
N LEU A 10 27.11 -25.82 -22.75
CA LEU A 10 27.37 -25.12 -21.50
C LEU A 10 26.86 -23.66 -21.47
N TYR A 11 26.63 -23.02 -22.64
CA TYR A 11 26.14 -21.62 -22.70
C TYR A 11 24.62 -21.47 -22.60
N VAL A 12 23.85 -22.54 -22.73
CA VAL A 12 22.36 -22.49 -22.67
C VAL A 12 21.85 -22.48 -21.23
N LEU A 13 22.62 -22.97 -20.26
CA LEU A 13 22.19 -23.07 -18.85
C LEU A 13 22.40 -21.78 -18.02
N LEU A 14 23.15 -20.81 -18.53
CA LEU A 14 23.44 -19.56 -17.80
C LEU A 14 22.40 -18.45 -18.04
N ALA A 15 21.51 -18.59 -19.01
CA ALA A 15 20.55 -17.54 -19.41
C ALA A 15 19.20 -17.60 -18.65
N ILE A 16 18.94 -18.63 -17.82
CA ILE A 16 17.63 -18.84 -17.16
C ILE A 16 17.60 -18.28 -15.73
N ALA A 17 18.74 -17.88 -15.15
CA ALA A 17 18.80 -17.47 -13.74
C ALA A 17 18.53 -15.96 -13.47
N ALA A 18 18.28 -15.13 -14.49
CA ALA A 18 18.16 -13.67 -14.33
C ALA A 18 16.70 -13.14 -14.19
N GLY A 19 15.70 -14.01 -14.11
CA GLY A 19 14.29 -13.62 -14.24
C GLY A 19 13.45 -13.47 -12.96
N LEU A 20 13.98 -13.73 -11.76
CA LEU A 20 13.13 -13.97 -10.57
C LEU A 20 13.33 -13.01 -9.37
N ALA A 21 13.95 -11.84 -9.55
CA ALA A 21 14.25 -10.93 -8.44
C ALA A 21 13.40 -9.65 -8.37
N ALA A 22 12.25 -9.55 -9.04
CA ALA A 22 11.47 -8.31 -9.11
C ALA A 22 10.35 -8.18 -8.03
N GLY A 23 10.18 -9.14 -7.13
CA GLY A 23 9.06 -9.18 -6.18
C GLY A 23 9.16 -8.23 -4.97
N PRO A 24 10.24 -8.16 -4.19
CA PRO A 24 10.26 -7.42 -2.92
C PRO A 24 10.34 -5.89 -3.08
N VAL A 25 11.00 -5.39 -4.13
CA VAL A 25 11.23 -3.95 -4.33
C VAL A 25 9.92 -3.19 -4.60
N ARG A 26 8.97 -3.81 -5.29
CA ARG A 26 7.70 -3.18 -5.65
C ARG A 26 6.75 -3.04 -4.45
N ALA A 27 6.76 -4.01 -3.55
CA ALA A 27 5.96 -3.96 -2.31
C ALA A 27 6.47 -2.88 -1.34
N GLN A 28 7.77 -2.71 -1.20
CA GLN A 28 8.37 -1.67 -0.35
C GLN A 28 8.09 -0.26 -0.88
N SER A 29 8.07 -0.05 -2.21
CA SER A 29 7.72 1.23 -2.80
C SER A 29 6.25 1.58 -2.55
N ALA A 30 5.32 0.62 -2.67
CA ALA A 30 3.90 0.83 -2.42
C ALA A 30 3.62 1.25 -0.96
N VAL A 31 4.28 0.62 0.01
CA VAL A 31 4.16 0.98 1.44
C VAL A 31 4.69 2.40 1.70
N ALA A 32 5.86 2.76 1.13
CA ALA A 32 6.43 4.09 1.29
C ALA A 32 5.56 5.19 0.64
N ASP A 33 4.97 4.91 -0.51
CA ASP A 33 4.05 5.82 -1.17
C ASP A 33 2.73 5.94 -0.38
N GLY A 34 2.22 4.84 0.18
CA GLY A 34 1.07 4.84 1.07
C GLY A 34 1.28 5.70 2.32
N GLN A 35 2.46 5.63 2.94
CA GLN A 35 2.80 6.48 4.07
C GLN A 35 2.81 7.98 3.69
N LYS A 36 3.44 8.32 2.57
CA LYS A 36 3.45 9.71 2.06
C LYS A 36 2.04 10.23 1.84
N LEU A 37 1.19 9.44 1.17
CA LEU A 37 -0.20 9.79 0.90
C LEU A 37 -1.03 9.96 2.18
N ALA A 38 -0.83 9.08 3.16
CA ALA A 38 -1.51 9.16 4.46
C ALA A 38 -1.13 10.42 5.24
N PHE A 39 0.13 10.86 5.15
CA PHE A 39 0.65 12.01 5.88
C PHE A 39 0.52 13.33 5.10
N ASP A 40 0.28 13.28 3.79
CA ASP A 40 0.10 14.45 2.95
C ASP A 40 -1.19 15.18 3.30
N ARG A 41 -1.08 16.45 3.71
CA ARG A 41 -2.21 17.32 4.08
C ARG A 41 -3.15 17.61 2.92
N GLY A 42 -2.68 17.53 1.69
CA GLY A 42 -3.48 17.70 0.48
C GLY A 42 -4.14 16.41 -0.02
N LYS A 43 -3.87 15.27 0.62
CA LYS A 43 -4.35 13.95 0.24
C LYS A 43 -5.10 13.26 1.41
N GLY A 44 -4.53 12.23 2.00
CA GLY A 44 -5.16 11.47 3.08
C GLY A 44 -5.31 12.27 4.35
N ASN A 45 -4.28 13.06 4.70
CA ASN A 45 -4.25 13.89 5.91
C ASN A 45 -4.67 13.15 7.19
N CYS A 46 -4.32 11.86 7.27
CA CYS A 46 -4.78 10.95 8.32
C CYS A 46 -4.32 11.41 9.72
N LEU A 47 -3.17 12.08 9.79
CA LEU A 47 -2.63 12.61 11.06
C LEU A 47 -3.50 13.70 11.68
N THR A 48 -4.37 14.36 10.94
CA THR A 48 -5.29 15.35 11.53
C THR A 48 -6.20 14.71 12.58
N CYS A 49 -6.53 13.43 12.43
CA CYS A 49 -7.46 12.72 13.31
C CYS A 49 -6.84 11.53 14.04
N HIS A 50 -5.80 10.90 13.49
CA HIS A 50 -5.26 9.64 13.99
C HIS A 50 -3.82 9.77 14.46
N VAL A 51 -3.52 9.13 15.59
CA VAL A 51 -2.14 8.84 15.98
C VAL A 51 -1.64 7.69 15.12
N ILE A 52 -0.52 7.92 14.40
CA ILE A 52 0.12 6.94 13.53
C ILE A 52 1.62 6.98 13.80
N LYS A 53 2.24 5.80 13.96
CA LYS A 53 3.69 5.68 14.16
C LYS A 53 4.47 6.40 13.05
N GLY A 54 5.41 7.24 13.43
CA GLY A 54 6.22 8.03 12.51
C GLY A 54 5.59 9.35 12.06
N GLY A 55 4.35 9.64 12.46
CA GLY A 55 3.70 10.92 12.20
C GLY A 55 4.03 11.99 13.24
N ASN A 56 3.96 13.26 12.84
CA ASN A 56 4.19 14.43 13.68
C ASN A 56 2.89 15.14 14.00
N LEU A 57 2.74 15.60 15.25
CA LEU A 57 1.60 16.39 15.72
C LEU A 57 0.24 15.76 15.37
N PRO A 58 0.00 14.49 15.74
CA PRO A 58 -1.24 13.82 15.41
C PRO A 58 -2.42 14.36 16.21
N GLY A 59 -3.61 14.34 15.58
CA GLY A 59 -4.87 14.54 16.27
C GLY A 59 -5.33 13.28 17.01
N THR A 60 -6.39 13.43 17.79
CA THR A 60 -6.97 12.36 18.63
C THR A 60 -8.48 12.18 18.40
N ILE A 61 -9.01 12.75 17.33
CA ILE A 61 -10.44 12.64 16.98
C ILE A 61 -10.79 11.19 16.62
N GLY A 62 -9.92 10.52 15.88
CA GLY A 62 -10.02 9.10 15.53
C GLY A 62 -9.19 8.21 16.44
N PRO A 63 -9.38 6.89 16.39
CA PRO A 63 -8.56 5.94 17.15
C PRO A 63 -7.12 5.93 16.67
N GLU A 64 -6.20 5.56 17.58
CA GLU A 64 -4.81 5.27 17.20
C GLU A 64 -4.76 4.12 16.19
N LEU A 65 -4.02 4.32 15.09
CA LEU A 65 -3.82 3.31 14.06
C LEU A 65 -2.59 2.46 14.39
N LYS A 66 -2.83 1.34 15.06
CA LYS A 66 -1.85 0.31 15.42
C LYS A 66 -2.50 -1.07 15.39
N ASP A 67 -1.70 -2.09 15.22
CA ASP A 67 -2.15 -3.49 15.16
C ASP A 67 -3.22 -3.69 14.06
N ILE A 68 -3.12 -2.92 12.99
CA ILE A 68 -4.16 -2.83 11.95
C ILE A 68 -4.38 -4.17 11.27
N LYS A 69 -3.32 -4.90 10.96
CA LYS A 69 -3.44 -6.22 10.32
C LYS A 69 -4.18 -7.23 11.19
N SER A 70 -4.03 -7.14 12.51
CA SER A 70 -4.76 -8.01 13.45
C SER A 70 -6.22 -7.61 13.60
N LYS A 71 -6.51 -6.31 13.61
CA LYS A 71 -7.88 -5.77 13.76
C LYS A 71 -8.70 -5.91 12.48
N TYR A 72 -8.05 -5.77 11.33
CA TYR A 72 -8.64 -5.84 9.99
C TYR A 72 -7.82 -6.80 9.12
N PRO A 73 -7.96 -8.11 9.33
CA PRO A 73 -7.22 -9.11 8.55
C PRO A 73 -7.63 -9.12 7.08
N ASP A 74 -8.89 -8.77 6.77
CA ASP A 74 -9.34 -8.59 5.40
C ASP A 74 -8.96 -7.20 4.90
N ARG A 75 -8.03 -7.17 3.94
CA ARG A 75 -7.58 -5.95 3.28
C ARG A 75 -8.72 -5.18 2.62
N ASN A 76 -9.70 -5.87 2.07
CA ASN A 76 -10.82 -5.25 1.37
C ASN A 76 -11.75 -4.50 2.32
N GLU A 77 -11.86 -4.95 3.56
CA GLU A 77 -12.58 -4.22 4.60
C GLU A 77 -11.94 -2.84 4.85
N LEU A 78 -10.60 -2.79 4.97
CA LEU A 78 -9.89 -1.51 5.13
C LEU A 78 -10.06 -0.59 3.92
N VAL A 79 -10.00 -1.14 2.71
CA VAL A 79 -10.29 -0.37 1.48
C VAL A 79 -11.69 0.23 1.55
N ALA A 80 -12.70 -0.55 1.92
CA ALA A 80 -14.08 -0.08 2.02
C ALA A 80 -14.26 1.02 3.09
N ILE A 81 -13.59 0.89 4.24
CA ILE A 81 -13.58 1.89 5.31
C ILE A 81 -13.03 3.23 4.80
N ILE A 82 -11.86 3.22 4.16
CA ILE A 82 -11.25 4.45 3.65
C ILE A 82 -12.05 5.02 2.48
N PHE A 83 -12.62 4.16 1.65
CA PHE A 83 -13.45 4.59 0.54
C PHE A 83 -14.69 5.35 1.02
N ASP A 84 -15.42 4.79 1.99
CA ASP A 84 -16.63 5.41 2.55
C ASP A 84 -17.04 4.82 3.91
N GLU A 85 -16.47 5.32 4.98
CA GLU A 85 -16.81 4.90 6.36
C GLU A 85 -18.24 5.22 6.75
N THR A 86 -18.92 6.15 6.06
CA THR A 86 -20.31 6.48 6.39
C THR A 86 -21.26 5.32 6.18
N LYS A 87 -20.89 4.33 5.37
CA LYS A 87 -21.69 3.11 5.16
C LYS A 87 -21.73 2.22 6.39
N ARG A 88 -20.64 2.20 7.18
CA ARG A 88 -20.50 1.42 8.41
C ARG A 88 -20.89 2.23 9.64
N ASN A 89 -20.46 3.48 9.67
CA ASN A 89 -20.74 4.42 10.75
C ASN A 89 -21.27 5.75 10.17
N PRO A 90 -22.60 5.93 10.07
CA PRO A 90 -23.17 7.16 9.52
C PRO A 90 -22.82 8.45 10.29
N GLN A 91 -22.36 8.32 11.55
CA GLN A 91 -21.97 9.45 12.39
C GLN A 91 -20.45 9.75 12.32
N THR A 92 -19.72 9.07 11.47
CA THR A 92 -18.28 9.27 11.35
C THR A 92 -17.92 10.68 10.90
N MET A 93 -16.85 11.22 11.48
CA MET A 93 -16.22 12.45 10.99
C MET A 93 -15.15 12.16 9.91
N MET A 94 -14.82 10.89 9.70
CA MET A 94 -13.85 10.50 8.68
C MET A 94 -14.40 10.81 7.28
N PRO A 95 -13.68 11.56 6.44
CA PRO A 95 -14.15 11.86 5.08
C PRO A 95 -14.29 10.58 4.24
N PRO A 96 -15.30 10.50 3.37
CA PRO A 96 -15.42 9.40 2.41
C PRO A 96 -14.45 9.61 1.24
N PHE A 97 -13.20 9.26 1.43
CA PHE A 97 -12.07 9.61 0.56
C PHE A 97 -12.26 9.13 -0.88
N GLY A 98 -12.75 7.92 -1.08
CA GLY A 98 -13.00 7.39 -2.42
C GLY A 98 -14.26 7.94 -3.04
N ARG A 99 -15.38 7.92 -2.31
CA ARG A 99 -16.67 8.41 -2.82
C ARG A 99 -16.60 9.88 -3.26
N ASN A 100 -15.89 10.72 -2.51
CA ASN A 100 -15.72 12.12 -2.81
C ASN A 100 -14.51 12.41 -3.71
N ARG A 101 -13.82 11.38 -4.20
CA ARG A 101 -12.65 11.49 -5.09
C ARG A 101 -11.50 12.32 -4.51
N ILE A 102 -11.34 12.31 -3.19
CA ILE A 102 -10.19 12.91 -2.50
C ILE A 102 -8.95 12.08 -2.77
N LEU A 103 -9.12 10.75 -2.78
CA LEU A 103 -8.12 9.76 -3.13
C LEU A 103 -8.64 8.87 -4.27
N THR A 104 -7.75 8.47 -5.17
CA THR A 104 -8.03 7.43 -6.16
C THR A 104 -8.03 6.04 -5.50
N GLU A 105 -8.56 5.04 -6.17
CA GLU A 105 -8.54 3.65 -5.67
C GLU A 105 -7.11 3.13 -5.50
N GLN A 106 -6.18 3.53 -6.39
CA GLN A 106 -4.77 3.19 -6.29
C GLN A 106 -4.10 3.84 -5.06
N GLU A 107 -4.42 5.11 -4.78
CA GLU A 107 -3.93 5.80 -3.60
C GLU A 107 -4.49 5.18 -2.31
N ILE A 108 -5.77 4.82 -2.28
CA ILE A 108 -6.37 4.08 -1.16
C ILE A 108 -5.68 2.73 -0.96
N SER A 109 -5.44 2.00 -2.06
CA SER A 109 -4.73 0.73 -2.03
C SER A 109 -3.34 0.86 -1.40
N ALA A 110 -2.55 1.86 -1.81
CA ALA A 110 -1.23 2.11 -1.26
C ALA A 110 -1.29 2.49 0.23
N ILE A 111 -2.25 3.32 0.63
CA ILE A 111 -2.46 3.67 2.05
C ILE A 111 -2.79 2.43 2.88
N VAL A 112 -3.66 1.54 2.38
CA VAL A 112 -4.00 0.29 3.05
C VAL A 112 -2.76 -0.60 3.23
N ASP A 113 -1.92 -0.72 2.19
CA ASP A 113 -0.66 -1.48 2.28
C ASP A 113 0.26 -0.94 3.38
N PHE A 114 0.36 0.39 3.49
CA PHE A 114 1.10 1.03 4.59
C PHE A 114 0.44 0.74 5.96
N LEU A 115 -0.87 0.94 6.09
CA LEU A 115 -1.57 0.73 7.37
C LEU A 115 -1.44 -0.71 7.88
N GLN A 116 -1.39 -1.69 6.99
CA GLN A 116 -1.19 -3.10 7.39
C GLN A 116 0.23 -3.42 7.89
N THR A 117 1.15 -2.46 7.84
CA THR A 117 2.49 -2.58 8.46
C THR A 117 2.54 -2.05 9.90
N LEU A 118 1.48 -1.44 10.38
CA LEU A 118 1.38 -0.83 11.71
C LEU A 118 0.96 -1.81 12.79
#